data_f44d4fb4bf30de81a4224e39a1945a0f
#
_entry.id   f44d4fb4bf30de81a4224e39a1945a0f
#
_cell.length_a   1.000
_cell.length_b   1.000
_cell.length_c   1.000
_cell.angle_alpha   90.00
_cell.angle_beta   90.00
_cell.angle_gamma   90.00
#
_symmetry.space_group_name_H-M   'P 1'
#
loop_
_entity.id
_entity.type
_entity.pdbx_description
1 polymer ?
#
loop_
_entity_poly.entity_id
_entity_poly.type
_entity_poly.pdbx_seq_one_letter_code
_entity_poly.pdbx_strand_id
1 'polypeptide(L)'
;MSAAQFKLDMFEGPLDLLLHLISKHKLNIYDIEISLLLEQYMDYINDLDHEDYEDAADFLEMAARLIYIKTCSLLPHDEESKELKKELEGRIIEYSLCKQAAQTLREVYVGDLVF
;
A
#
# COMPACT_ATOMS: atom_id res chain seq x y z
N MET A 1 -2.00 -0.68 23.53
CA MET A 1 -2.19 -0.83 22.08
C MET A 1 -2.36 -2.29 21.70
N SER A 2 -3.24 -2.56 20.77
CA SER A 2 -3.37 -3.92 20.23
C SER A 2 -2.15 -4.24 19.34
N ALA A 3 -1.88 -5.52 19.14
CA ALA A 3 -0.81 -5.95 18.24
C ALA A 3 -1.08 -5.53 16.80
N ALA A 4 -2.35 -5.51 16.39
CA ALA A 4 -2.75 -5.10 15.04
C ALA A 4 -2.46 -3.63 14.81
N GLN A 5 -2.79 -2.76 15.75
CA GLN A 5 -2.51 -1.33 15.64
C GLN A 5 -1.00 -1.07 15.57
N PHE A 6 -0.21 -1.79 16.37
CA PHE A 6 1.24 -1.67 16.31
C PHE A 6 1.76 -2.01 14.91
N LYS A 7 1.21 -3.06 14.29
CA LYS A 7 1.60 -3.43 12.93
C LYS A 7 1.32 -2.32 11.92
N LEU A 8 0.18 -1.65 12.04
CA LEU A 8 -0.18 -0.56 11.12
C LEU A 8 0.64 0.69 11.38
N ASP A 9 0.97 0.97 12.64
CA ASP A 9 1.77 2.14 13.01
C ASP A 9 3.18 2.08 12.44
N MET A 10 3.65 0.91 12.02
CA MET A 10 4.94 0.77 11.36
C MET A 10 4.95 1.37 9.95
N PHE A 11 3.78 1.67 9.40
CA PHE A 11 3.64 2.19 8.04
C PHE A 11 3.10 3.61 8.07
N GLU A 12 3.59 4.44 7.16
CA GLU A 12 3.14 5.83 7.01
C GLU A 12 1.72 5.92 6.46
N GLY A 13 1.20 4.83 5.91
CA GLY A 13 -0.14 4.77 5.36
C GLY A 13 -0.31 3.52 4.51
N PRO A 14 -1.48 3.36 3.87
CA PRO A 14 -1.77 2.16 3.09
C PRO A 14 -0.86 1.98 1.87
N LEU A 15 -0.40 3.05 1.24
CA LEU A 15 0.54 2.92 0.12
C LEU A 15 1.87 2.34 0.57
N ASP A 16 2.33 2.72 1.77
CA ASP A 16 3.55 2.16 2.34
C ASP A 16 3.38 0.67 2.62
N LEU A 17 2.23 0.27 3.16
CA LEU A 17 1.93 -1.15 3.38
C LEU A 17 1.89 -1.92 2.06
N LEU A 18 1.24 -1.38 1.03
CA LEU A 18 1.21 -2.02 -0.28
C LEU A 18 2.61 -2.21 -0.85
N LEU A 19 3.44 -1.18 -0.75
CA LEU A 19 4.83 -1.27 -1.21
C LEU A 19 5.59 -2.34 -0.45
N HIS A 20 5.41 -2.43 0.86
CA HIS A 20 6.01 -3.47 1.68
C HIS A 20 5.60 -4.87 1.21
N LEU A 21 4.30 -5.09 0.98
CA LEU A 21 3.79 -6.38 0.54
C LEU A 21 4.32 -6.76 -0.85
N ILE A 22 4.37 -5.79 -1.76
CA ILE A 22 4.92 -5.97 -3.10
C ILE A 22 6.38 -6.40 -3.01
N SER A 23 7.17 -5.73 -2.18
CA SER A 23 8.58 -6.04 -2.00
C SER A 23 8.78 -7.40 -1.33
N LYS A 24 8.01 -7.67 -0.28
CA LYS A 24 8.11 -8.91 0.50
C LYS A 24 7.79 -10.14 -0.35
N HIS A 25 6.78 -10.04 -1.19
CA HIS A 25 6.31 -11.16 -2.01
C HIS A 25 6.85 -11.11 -3.44
N LYS A 26 7.75 -10.18 -3.72
CA LYS A 26 8.42 -10.04 -5.03
C LYS A 26 7.44 -9.89 -6.18
N LEU A 27 6.38 -9.11 -5.96
CA LEU A 27 5.40 -8.78 -6.99
C LEU A 27 5.97 -7.74 -7.95
N ASN A 28 5.46 -7.73 -9.17
CA ASN A 28 5.89 -6.74 -10.16
C ASN A 28 5.12 -5.43 -9.97
N ILE A 29 5.81 -4.38 -9.53
CA ILE A 29 5.19 -3.07 -9.26
C ILE A 29 4.61 -2.43 -10.53
N TYR A 30 5.08 -2.82 -11.71
CA TYR A 30 4.61 -2.29 -12.99
C TYR A 30 3.45 -3.07 -13.59
N ASP A 31 3.13 -4.23 -13.03
CA ASP A 31 2.02 -5.06 -13.46
C ASP A 31 1.57 -5.93 -12.29
N ILE A 32 0.81 -5.31 -11.39
CA ILE A 32 0.41 -5.94 -10.13
C ILE A 32 -0.77 -6.87 -10.36
N GLU A 33 -0.68 -8.10 -9.85
CA GLU A 33 -1.81 -8.99 -9.79
C GLU A 33 -2.69 -8.60 -8.60
N ILE A 34 -3.78 -7.90 -8.87
CA ILE A 34 -4.63 -7.29 -7.84
C ILE A 34 -5.22 -8.33 -6.89
N SER A 35 -5.62 -9.49 -7.42
CA SER A 35 -6.21 -10.54 -6.57
C SER A 35 -5.23 -11.01 -5.51
N LEU A 36 -3.97 -11.17 -5.88
CA LEU A 36 -2.92 -11.61 -4.96
C LEU A 36 -2.59 -10.52 -3.94
N LEU A 37 -2.47 -9.27 -4.41
CA LEU A 37 -2.20 -8.15 -3.51
C LEU A 37 -3.33 -7.95 -2.51
N LEU A 38 -4.58 -8.05 -2.98
CA LEU A 38 -5.76 -7.96 -2.10
C LEU A 38 -5.73 -9.04 -1.02
N GLU A 39 -5.44 -10.28 -1.41
CA GLU A 39 -5.37 -11.39 -0.46
C GLU A 39 -4.33 -11.11 0.63
N GLN A 40 -3.15 -10.70 0.24
CA GLN A 40 -2.08 -10.39 1.19
C GLN A 40 -2.41 -9.20 2.06
N TYR A 41 -3.02 -8.17 1.47
CA TYR A 41 -3.43 -6.98 2.22
C TYR A 41 -4.49 -7.33 3.26
N MET A 42 -5.50 -8.11 2.87
CA MET A 42 -6.56 -8.52 3.78
C MET A 42 -6.03 -9.40 4.91
N ASP A 43 -5.12 -10.33 4.60
CA ASP A 43 -4.49 -11.16 5.63
C ASP A 43 -3.75 -10.29 6.65
N TYR A 44 -3.10 -9.24 6.19
CA TYR A 44 -2.34 -8.35 7.07
C TYR A 44 -3.26 -7.56 8.01
N ILE A 45 -4.39 -7.05 7.51
CA ILE A 45 -5.29 -6.19 8.29
C ILE A 45 -6.39 -6.94 9.03
N ASN A 46 -6.57 -8.26 8.78
CA ASN A 46 -7.63 -9.04 9.45
C ASN A 46 -7.42 -9.19 10.94
N ASP A 47 -6.22 -8.93 11.43
CA ASP A 47 -5.92 -8.97 12.87
C ASP A 47 -6.40 -7.72 13.60
N LEU A 48 -7.01 -6.74 12.90
CA LEU A 48 -7.50 -5.52 13.54
C LEU A 48 -8.71 -5.81 14.44
N ASP A 49 -8.64 -5.30 15.66
CA ASP A 49 -9.79 -5.28 16.57
C ASP A 49 -10.75 -4.16 16.16
N HIS A 50 -12.03 -4.29 16.52
CA HIS A 50 -13.03 -3.27 16.21
C HIS A 50 -12.67 -1.90 16.78
N GLU A 51 -11.96 -1.85 17.88
CA GLU A 51 -11.56 -0.61 18.54
C GLU A 51 -10.51 0.17 17.73
N ASP A 52 -9.79 -0.52 16.86
CA ASP A 52 -8.71 0.08 16.06
C ASP A 52 -9.20 0.66 14.73
N TYR A 53 -10.49 0.50 14.40
CA TYR A 53 -11.01 0.87 13.08
C TYR A 53 -10.94 2.38 12.82
N GLU A 54 -11.09 3.21 13.83
CA GLU A 54 -11.01 4.66 13.64
C GLU A 54 -9.61 5.09 13.21
N ASP A 55 -8.60 4.52 13.87
CA ASP A 55 -7.20 4.82 13.56
C ASP A 55 -6.75 4.14 12.25
N ALA A 56 -7.51 3.15 11.79
CA ALA A 56 -7.19 2.38 10.59
C ALA A 56 -8.04 2.77 9.37
N ALA A 57 -8.73 3.92 9.43
CA ALA A 57 -9.69 4.32 8.39
C ALA A 57 -9.04 4.34 6.99
N ASP A 58 -7.82 4.88 6.87
CA ASP A 58 -7.13 4.95 5.59
C ASP A 58 -6.80 3.57 5.05
N PHE A 59 -6.44 2.65 5.94
CA PHE A 59 -6.14 1.27 5.56
C PHE A 59 -7.40 0.54 5.11
N LEU A 60 -8.53 0.79 5.77
CA LEU A 60 -9.81 0.18 5.38
C LEU A 60 -10.33 0.76 4.07
N GLU A 61 -10.11 2.04 3.83
CA GLU A 61 -10.45 2.66 2.55
C GLU A 61 -9.66 2.04 1.41
N MET A 62 -8.37 1.79 1.62
CA MET A 62 -7.55 1.11 0.62
C MET A 62 -8.03 -0.32 0.36
N ALA A 63 -8.43 -1.05 1.41
CA ALA A 63 -9.01 -2.38 1.25
C ALA A 63 -10.24 -2.34 0.35
N ALA A 64 -11.13 -1.38 0.59
CA ALA A 64 -12.33 -1.20 -0.22
C ALA A 64 -11.99 -0.89 -1.67
N ARG A 65 -10.95 -0.09 -1.91
CA ARG A 65 -10.48 0.24 -3.25
C ARG A 65 -9.96 -1.00 -3.98
N LEU A 66 -9.15 -1.82 -3.31
CA LEU A 66 -8.65 -3.07 -3.90
C LEU A 66 -9.79 -4.03 -4.23
N ILE A 67 -10.76 -4.14 -3.33
CA ILE A 67 -11.96 -4.98 -3.56
C ILE A 67 -12.72 -4.47 -4.76
N TYR A 68 -12.89 -3.16 -4.89
CA TYR A 68 -13.59 -2.55 -6.03
C TYR A 68 -12.89 -2.86 -7.35
N ILE A 69 -11.58 -2.70 -7.40
CA ILE A 69 -10.81 -2.99 -8.62
C ILE A 69 -10.97 -4.46 -9.01
N LYS A 70 -10.87 -5.36 -8.04
CA LYS A 70 -11.05 -6.79 -8.32
C LYS A 70 -12.46 -7.08 -8.82
N THR A 71 -13.47 -6.49 -8.19
CA THR A 71 -14.87 -6.68 -8.58
C THR A 71 -15.10 -6.22 -10.02
N CYS A 72 -14.59 -5.05 -10.38
CA CYS A 72 -14.69 -4.54 -11.75
C CYS A 72 -14.00 -5.47 -12.75
N SER A 73 -12.88 -6.09 -12.36
CA SER A 73 -12.14 -6.97 -13.26
C SER A 73 -12.91 -8.24 -13.62
N LEU A 74 -13.94 -8.59 -12.86
CA LEU A 74 -14.78 -9.76 -13.13
C LEU A 74 -15.92 -9.46 -14.12
N LEU A 75 -16.10 -8.20 -14.50
CA LEU A 75 -17.16 -7.80 -15.44
C LEU A 75 -16.71 -8.01 -16.89
N PRO A 76 -17.64 -8.23 -17.84
CA PRO A 76 -17.29 -8.48 -19.24
C PRO A 76 -16.51 -7.34 -19.91
N HIS A 77 -16.71 -6.10 -19.44
CA HIS A 77 -16.00 -4.93 -19.93
C HIS A 77 -15.22 -4.33 -18.78
N ASP A 78 -13.97 -4.71 -18.65
CA ASP A 78 -13.15 -4.37 -17.50
C ASP A 78 -12.21 -3.17 -17.73
N GLU A 79 -12.60 -2.26 -18.65
CA GLU A 79 -11.80 -1.07 -18.94
C GLU A 79 -11.55 -0.23 -17.69
N GLU A 80 -12.59 -0.07 -16.85
CA GLU A 80 -12.48 0.69 -15.61
C GLU A 80 -11.48 0.06 -14.66
N SER A 81 -11.47 -1.26 -14.51
CA SER A 81 -10.54 -1.93 -13.63
C SER A 81 -9.09 -1.76 -14.10
N LYS A 82 -8.88 -1.76 -15.41
CA LYS A 82 -7.55 -1.55 -15.99
C LYS A 82 -7.04 -0.15 -15.70
N GLU A 83 -7.89 0.86 -15.83
CA GLU A 83 -7.54 2.25 -15.55
C GLU A 83 -7.27 2.45 -14.06
N LEU A 84 -8.12 1.90 -13.21
CA LEU A 84 -7.94 1.99 -11.75
C LEU A 84 -6.69 1.28 -11.29
N LYS A 85 -6.38 0.13 -11.89
CA LYS A 85 -5.15 -0.60 -11.60
C LYS A 85 -3.92 0.22 -11.97
N LYS A 86 -3.92 0.84 -13.15
CA LYS A 86 -2.81 1.68 -13.60
C LYS A 86 -2.63 2.90 -12.69
N GLU A 87 -3.73 3.51 -12.29
CA GLU A 87 -3.70 4.65 -11.38
C GLU A 87 -3.08 4.23 -10.04
N LEU A 88 -3.51 3.10 -9.50
CA LEU A 88 -2.96 2.60 -8.24
C LEU A 88 -1.48 2.27 -8.37
N GLU A 89 -1.08 1.58 -9.44
CA GLU A 89 0.33 1.28 -9.72
C GLU A 89 1.16 2.55 -9.79
N GLY A 90 0.63 3.56 -10.49
CA GLY A 90 1.31 4.85 -10.60
C GLY A 90 1.51 5.51 -9.24
N ARG A 91 0.52 5.46 -8.37
CA ARG A 91 0.60 6.03 -7.02
C ARG A 91 1.62 5.28 -6.16
N ILE A 92 1.68 3.96 -6.27
CA ILE A 92 2.66 3.16 -5.52
C ILE A 92 4.08 3.46 -6.02
N ILE A 93 4.27 3.54 -7.33
CA ILE A 93 5.56 3.88 -7.91
C ILE A 93 6.01 5.27 -7.48
N GLU A 94 5.11 6.25 -7.56
CA GLU A 94 5.39 7.61 -7.12
C GLU A 94 5.77 7.65 -5.64
N TYR A 95 5.01 6.94 -4.81
CA TYR A 95 5.32 6.84 -3.39
C TYR A 95 6.71 6.24 -3.17
N SER A 96 7.05 5.17 -3.89
CA SER A 96 8.35 4.53 -3.79
C SER A 96 9.48 5.49 -4.15
N LEU A 97 9.32 6.26 -5.22
CA LEU A 97 10.31 7.23 -5.65
C LEU A 97 10.47 8.37 -4.64
N CYS A 98 9.37 8.87 -4.09
CA CYS A 98 9.39 9.91 -3.08
C CYS A 98 10.08 9.42 -1.80
N LYS A 99 9.82 8.18 -1.41
CA LYS A 99 10.45 7.58 -0.24
C LYS A 99 11.95 7.44 -0.43
N GLN A 100 12.39 7.02 -1.61
CA GLN A 100 13.82 6.93 -1.94
C GLN A 100 14.47 8.31 -1.95
N ALA A 101 13.80 9.32 -2.53
CA ALA A 101 14.30 10.69 -2.57
C ALA A 101 14.44 11.26 -1.15
N ALA A 102 13.46 11.03 -0.28
CA ALA A 102 13.50 11.48 1.10
C ALA A 102 14.67 10.84 1.86
N GLN A 103 14.90 9.55 1.63
CA GLN A 103 16.02 8.83 2.23
C GLN A 103 17.35 9.42 1.78
N THR A 104 17.51 9.67 0.49
CA THR A 104 18.72 10.28 -0.07
C THR A 104 18.96 11.67 0.51
N LEU A 105 17.90 12.50 0.61
CA LEU A 105 18.00 13.82 1.20
C LEU A 105 18.45 13.77 2.66
N ARG A 106 17.93 12.85 3.43
CA ARG A 106 18.34 12.69 4.83
C ARG A 106 19.83 12.35 4.93
N GLU A 107 20.29 11.44 4.10
CA GLU A 107 21.70 11.02 4.11
C GLU A 107 22.62 12.18 3.74
N VAL A 108 22.27 12.95 2.71
CA VAL A 108 23.04 14.11 2.29
C VAL A 108 23.03 15.21 3.36
N TYR A 109 21.85 15.48 3.93
CA TYR A 109 21.68 16.52 4.93
C TYR A 109 22.43 16.20 6.21
N VAL A 110 22.36 14.96 6.67
CA VAL A 110 23.09 14.51 7.85
C VAL A 110 24.60 14.57 7.58
N GLY A 111 25.04 14.19 6.39
CA GLY A 111 26.43 14.29 5.99
C GLY A 111 26.97 15.71 6.05
N ASP A 112 26.15 16.69 5.62
CA ASP A 112 26.51 18.11 5.68
C ASP A 112 26.57 18.64 7.11
N LEU A 113 25.81 18.06 8.03
CA LEU A 113 25.77 18.52 9.42
C LEU A 113 26.88 17.93 10.27
N VAL A 114 27.56 16.90 9.80
CA VAL A 114 28.61 16.20 10.56
C VAL A 114 29.96 16.89 10.49
N PHE A 115 30.05 17.95 9.74
CA PHE A 115 31.29 18.72 9.65
C PHE A 115 31.39 19.71 10.81
#